data_b5749c1d1f40583fef20c36466a12668
#
_entry.id   b5749c1d1f40583fef20c36466a12668
#
_cell.length_a   1.000
_cell.length_b   1.000
_cell.length_c   1.000
_cell.angle_alpha   90.00
_cell.angle_beta   90.00
_cell.angle_gamma   90.00
#
_symmetry.space_group_name_H-M   'P 1'
#
loop_
_entity.id
_entity.type
_entity.pdbx_description
1 polymer ?
#
loop_
_entity_poly.entity_id
_entity_poly.type
_entity_poly.pdbx_seq_one_letter_code
_entity_poly.pdbx_strand_id
1 'polypeptide(L)'
;MSENIKVAPPQANTAPHSVSYHGDTRTDEYAWLRDDNWQAVMKQPDALDADIRAHLEAENAYTDAVMAPTQSLQTTLFDEMRGRLEDEDASVPVNIGTLSWATRYVAGGEHVLVCYGPPDAKIDDMQ
;
A
#
# COMPACT_ATOMS: atom_id res chain seq x y z
N MET A 1 0.74 22.26 -24.16
CA MET A 1 -0.72 22.49 -24.00
C MET A 1 -1.26 21.15 -23.51
N SER A 2 -1.65 21.09 -22.22
CA SER A 2 -2.25 19.86 -21.68
C SER A 2 -3.65 19.73 -22.24
N GLU A 3 -3.90 18.73 -23.05
CA GLU A 3 -5.27 18.35 -23.42
C GLU A 3 -6.00 18.02 -22.12
N ASN A 4 -7.05 18.76 -21.87
CA ASN A 4 -7.92 18.58 -20.71
C ASN A 4 -8.74 17.31 -20.98
N ILE A 5 -8.26 16.16 -20.47
CA ILE A 5 -8.97 14.89 -20.59
C ILE A 5 -10.24 15.02 -19.76
N LYS A 6 -11.37 15.25 -20.44
CA LYS A 6 -12.70 15.29 -19.82
C LYS A 6 -13.23 13.85 -19.67
N VAL A 7 -12.62 13.07 -18.80
CA VAL A 7 -13.25 11.85 -18.32
C VAL A 7 -14.14 12.22 -17.14
N ALA A 8 -15.41 11.85 -17.18
CA ALA A 8 -16.32 12.08 -16.06
C ALA A 8 -16.04 11.02 -14.97
N PRO A 9 -16.01 11.41 -13.68
CA PRO A 9 -15.91 10.44 -12.60
C PRO A 9 -17.14 9.53 -12.57
N PRO A 10 -16.98 8.26 -12.19
CA PRO A 10 -18.12 7.38 -11.98
C PRO A 10 -19.01 7.92 -10.85
N GLN A 11 -20.29 7.58 -10.94
CA GLN A 11 -21.25 7.95 -9.89
C GLN A 11 -21.74 6.68 -9.20
N ALA A 12 -21.60 6.63 -7.88
CA ALA A 12 -22.16 5.55 -7.10
C ALA A 12 -23.69 5.60 -7.14
N ASN A 13 -24.33 4.45 -7.31
CA ASN A 13 -25.78 4.33 -7.20
C ASN A 13 -26.22 4.62 -5.76
N THR A 14 -27.40 5.22 -5.62
CA THR A 14 -28.02 5.43 -4.32
C THR A 14 -28.95 4.27 -3.97
N ALA A 15 -28.75 3.69 -2.77
CA ALA A 15 -29.61 2.65 -2.20
C ALA A 15 -29.85 2.98 -0.72
N PRO A 16 -30.89 3.77 -0.39
CA PRO A 16 -31.11 4.25 0.98
C PRO A 16 -31.26 3.11 1.98
N HIS A 17 -30.42 3.10 3.00
CA HIS A 17 -30.47 2.18 4.14
C HIS A 17 -30.65 2.97 5.43
N SER A 18 -31.72 2.69 6.17
CA SER A 18 -32.04 3.41 7.40
C SER A 18 -31.80 2.53 8.63
N VAL A 19 -31.12 3.08 9.61
CA VAL A 19 -30.84 2.44 10.90
C VAL A 19 -31.31 3.34 12.02
N SER A 20 -32.00 2.75 13.01
CA SER A 20 -32.52 3.48 14.18
C SER A 20 -31.82 3.01 15.44
N TYR A 21 -31.20 3.97 16.16
CA TYR A 21 -30.58 3.75 17.46
C TYR A 21 -31.03 4.82 18.45
N HIS A 22 -31.43 4.43 19.65
CA HIS A 22 -31.80 5.33 20.75
C HIS A 22 -32.87 6.38 20.36
N GLY A 23 -33.81 6.01 19.47
CA GLY A 23 -34.85 6.91 18.99
C GLY A 23 -34.45 7.88 17.87
N ASP A 24 -33.22 7.84 17.43
CA ASP A 24 -32.72 8.58 16.27
C ASP A 24 -32.61 7.67 15.04
N THR A 25 -33.07 8.15 13.88
CA THR A 25 -33.02 7.40 12.61
C THR A 25 -32.08 8.10 11.65
N ARG A 26 -31.09 7.36 11.16
CA ARG A 26 -30.13 7.84 10.15
C ARG A 26 -30.31 7.03 8.87
N THR A 27 -30.31 7.74 7.75
CA THR A 27 -30.35 7.12 6.43
C THR A 27 -29.01 7.34 5.73
N ASP A 28 -28.42 6.26 5.25
CA ASP A 28 -27.20 6.25 4.43
C ASP A 28 -27.55 5.73 3.04
N GLU A 29 -27.34 6.56 2.03
CA GLU A 29 -27.62 6.22 0.64
C GLU A 29 -26.55 5.31 0.02
N TYR A 30 -25.40 5.21 0.66
CA TYR A 30 -24.22 4.50 0.18
C TYR A 30 -23.80 3.33 1.08
N ALA A 31 -24.65 2.90 2.00
CA ALA A 31 -24.37 1.78 2.89
C ALA A 31 -24.00 0.48 2.14
N TRP A 32 -24.48 0.32 0.90
CA TRP A 32 -24.22 -0.82 0.04
C TRP A 32 -22.74 -0.94 -0.38
N LEU A 33 -21.94 0.16 -0.33
CA LEU A 33 -20.49 0.12 -0.59
C LEU A 33 -19.69 -0.62 0.48
N ARG A 34 -20.32 -0.95 1.58
CA ARG A 34 -19.75 -1.80 2.63
C ARG A 34 -20.24 -3.23 2.44
N ASP A 35 -19.36 -4.14 2.08
CA ASP A 35 -19.66 -5.56 2.04
C ASP A 35 -19.84 -6.12 3.45
N ASP A 36 -21.00 -6.69 3.75
CA ASP A 36 -21.26 -7.33 5.05
C ASP A 36 -20.35 -8.54 5.28
N ASN A 37 -19.86 -9.13 4.20
CA ASN A 37 -18.95 -10.28 4.20
C ASN A 37 -17.46 -9.87 4.15
N TRP A 38 -17.13 -8.65 4.54
CA TRP A 38 -15.78 -8.07 4.42
C TRP A 38 -14.66 -8.96 4.96
N GLN A 39 -14.91 -9.75 6.03
CA GLN A 39 -13.91 -10.65 6.61
C GLN A 39 -13.55 -11.83 5.68
N ALA A 40 -14.51 -12.33 4.92
CA ALA A 40 -14.27 -13.34 3.91
C ALA A 40 -13.58 -12.72 2.69
N VAL A 41 -13.99 -11.51 2.29
CA VAL A 41 -13.37 -10.74 1.20
C VAL A 41 -11.89 -10.48 1.47
N MET A 42 -11.50 -10.17 2.71
CA MET A 42 -10.08 -9.99 3.08
C MET A 42 -9.23 -11.26 2.87
N LYS A 43 -9.84 -12.44 2.97
CA LYS A 43 -9.15 -13.72 2.74
C LYS A 43 -9.23 -14.18 1.29
N GLN A 44 -10.32 -13.85 0.64
CA GLN A 44 -10.65 -14.20 -0.74
C GLN A 44 -11.24 -12.98 -1.45
N PRO A 45 -10.42 -12.14 -2.09
CA PRO A 45 -10.89 -10.92 -2.76
C PRO A 45 -11.99 -11.16 -3.81
N ASP A 46 -12.04 -12.36 -4.39
CA ASP A 46 -13.07 -12.73 -5.37
C ASP A 46 -14.47 -12.88 -4.75
N ALA A 47 -14.57 -12.98 -3.42
CA ALA A 47 -15.84 -13.02 -2.71
C ALA A 47 -16.53 -11.65 -2.55
N LEU A 48 -15.88 -10.55 -3.00
CA LEU A 48 -16.45 -9.21 -2.97
C LEU A 48 -17.73 -9.14 -3.79
N ASP A 49 -18.75 -8.47 -3.25
CA ASP A 49 -19.99 -8.20 -3.97
C ASP A 49 -19.73 -7.62 -5.35
N ALA A 50 -20.50 -8.08 -6.36
CA ALA A 50 -20.27 -7.74 -7.75
C ALA A 50 -20.52 -6.25 -8.05
N ASP A 51 -21.49 -5.62 -7.41
CA ASP A 51 -21.81 -4.20 -7.62
C ASP A 51 -20.75 -3.30 -7.00
N ILE A 52 -20.25 -3.68 -5.82
CA ILE A 52 -19.13 -2.99 -5.16
C ILE A 52 -17.88 -3.11 -6.04
N ARG A 53 -17.58 -4.31 -6.54
CA ARG A 53 -16.44 -4.55 -7.44
C ARG A 53 -16.54 -3.69 -8.69
N ALA A 54 -17.69 -3.69 -9.36
CA ALA A 54 -17.88 -2.91 -10.57
C ALA A 54 -17.66 -1.41 -10.34
N HIS A 55 -18.12 -0.88 -9.20
CA HIS A 55 -17.89 0.52 -8.86
C HIS A 55 -16.41 0.81 -8.61
N LEU A 56 -15.71 -0.02 -7.85
CA LEU A 56 -14.26 0.14 -7.59
C LEU A 56 -13.42 0.04 -8.88
N GLU A 57 -13.77 -0.86 -9.79
CA GLU A 57 -13.11 -0.97 -11.10
C GLU A 57 -13.34 0.26 -11.97
N ALA A 58 -14.54 0.85 -11.92
CA ALA A 58 -14.84 2.10 -12.62
C ALA A 58 -14.04 3.29 -12.04
N GLU A 59 -13.90 3.38 -10.71
CA GLU A 59 -13.06 4.40 -10.04
C GLU A 59 -11.59 4.25 -10.40
N ASN A 60 -11.08 3.02 -10.45
CA ASN A 60 -9.71 2.75 -10.87
C ASN A 60 -9.49 3.15 -12.33
N ALA A 61 -10.40 2.78 -13.23
CA ALA A 61 -10.32 3.15 -14.65
C ALA A 61 -10.36 4.68 -14.84
N TYR A 62 -11.17 5.39 -14.06
CA TYR A 62 -11.18 6.84 -14.06
C TYR A 62 -9.84 7.42 -13.60
N THR A 63 -9.30 6.91 -12.50
CA THR A 63 -8.00 7.32 -11.96
C THR A 63 -6.88 7.10 -12.98
N ASP A 64 -6.82 5.93 -13.60
CA ASP A 64 -5.83 5.61 -14.62
C ASP A 64 -5.92 6.58 -15.82
N ALA A 65 -7.13 6.88 -16.28
CA ALA A 65 -7.32 7.81 -17.39
C ALA A 65 -6.89 9.24 -17.04
N VAL A 66 -7.21 9.73 -15.82
CA VAL A 66 -6.83 11.06 -15.37
C VAL A 66 -5.32 11.16 -15.13
N MET A 67 -4.70 10.11 -14.60
CA MET A 67 -3.28 10.07 -14.26
C MET A 67 -2.38 9.71 -15.45
N ALA A 68 -2.92 9.16 -16.55
CA ALA A 68 -2.15 8.75 -17.73
C ALA A 68 -1.15 9.80 -18.23
N PRO A 69 -1.48 11.11 -18.32
CA PRO A 69 -0.52 12.12 -18.76
C PRO A 69 0.68 12.32 -17.85
N THR A 70 0.61 11.86 -16.60
CA THR A 70 1.69 12.01 -15.61
C THR A 70 2.62 10.80 -15.55
N GLN A 71 2.36 9.72 -16.29
CA GLN A 71 3.08 8.45 -16.22
C GLN A 71 4.60 8.61 -16.41
N SER A 72 5.01 9.40 -17.40
CA SER A 72 6.44 9.67 -17.64
C SER A 72 7.12 10.40 -16.48
N LEU A 73 6.41 11.37 -15.88
CA LEU A 73 6.91 12.08 -14.71
C LEU A 73 6.98 11.17 -13.48
N GLN A 74 5.98 10.32 -13.28
CA GLN A 74 5.97 9.33 -12.19
C GLN A 74 7.19 8.41 -12.28
N THR A 75 7.47 7.86 -13.48
CA THR A 75 8.65 7.02 -13.72
C THR A 75 9.93 7.77 -13.39
N THR A 76 10.09 9.00 -13.89
CA THR A 76 11.27 9.82 -13.63
C THR A 76 11.49 10.08 -12.14
N LEU A 77 10.43 10.45 -11.42
CA LEU A 77 10.48 10.70 -9.97
C LEU A 77 10.77 9.42 -9.18
N PHE A 78 10.16 8.31 -9.59
CA PHE A 78 10.42 7.02 -8.95
C PHE A 78 11.88 6.61 -9.09
N ASP A 79 12.43 6.69 -10.30
CA ASP A 79 13.83 6.33 -10.60
C ASP A 79 14.80 7.24 -9.84
N GLU A 80 14.50 8.55 -9.76
CA GLU A 80 15.29 9.50 -8.99
C GLU A 80 15.28 9.18 -7.48
N MET A 81 14.12 8.92 -6.91
CA MET A 81 13.99 8.57 -5.49
C MET A 81 14.66 7.23 -5.20
N ARG A 82 14.44 6.24 -6.06
CA ARG A 82 15.02 4.89 -5.92
C ARG A 82 16.53 4.93 -6.03
N GLY A 83 17.07 5.75 -6.93
CA GLY A 83 18.53 5.92 -7.12
C GLY A 83 19.25 6.59 -5.94
N ARG A 84 18.51 7.16 -4.98
CA ARG A 84 19.09 7.71 -3.74
C ARG A 84 19.20 6.68 -2.62
N LEU A 85 18.60 5.51 -2.79
CA LEU A 85 18.64 4.43 -1.79
C LEU A 85 19.78 3.47 -2.15
N GLU A 86 20.58 3.13 -1.15
CA GLU A 86 21.53 2.04 -1.27
C GLU A 86 20.82 0.72 -1.01
N ASP A 87 20.96 -0.24 -1.93
CA ASP A 87 20.34 -1.55 -1.81
C ASP A 87 21.05 -2.44 -0.80
N GLU A 88 22.34 -2.19 -0.61
CA GLU A 88 23.16 -2.87 0.38
C GLU A 88 23.60 -1.86 1.45
N ASP A 89 23.01 -1.96 2.62
CA ASP A 89 23.32 -1.09 3.75
C ASP A 89 23.42 -1.93 5.04
N ALA A 90 24.19 -1.44 5.98
CA ALA A 90 24.39 -2.12 7.26
C ALA A 90 24.46 -1.12 8.41
N SER A 91 23.90 -1.50 9.54
CA SER A 91 24.07 -0.72 10.78
C SER A 91 25.49 -0.80 11.31
N VAL A 92 25.88 0.17 12.09
CA VAL A 92 27.10 0.06 12.89
C VAL A 92 26.91 -1.07 13.92
N PRO A 93 27.88 -1.99 14.06
CA PRO A 93 27.83 -3.03 15.09
C PRO A 93 27.75 -2.46 16.51
N VAL A 94 26.91 -3.04 17.34
CA VAL A 94 26.72 -2.64 18.75
C VAL A 94 27.00 -3.84 19.65
N ASN A 95 27.89 -3.64 20.62
CA ASN A 95 28.18 -4.67 21.64
C ASN A 95 27.06 -4.76 22.66
N ILE A 96 26.45 -5.95 22.80
CA ILE A 96 25.43 -6.26 23.79
C ILE A 96 25.85 -7.55 24.52
N GLY A 97 26.25 -7.41 25.77
CA GLY A 97 26.80 -8.51 26.56
C GLY A 97 28.13 -9.00 25.98
N THR A 98 28.18 -10.26 25.57
CA THR A 98 29.37 -10.93 25.00
C THR A 98 29.38 -11.00 23.50
N LEU A 99 28.45 -10.35 22.83
CA LEU A 99 28.28 -10.38 21.37
C LEU A 99 28.16 -8.97 20.80
N SER A 100 28.63 -8.81 19.58
CA SER A 100 28.37 -7.68 18.70
C SER A 100 27.20 -8.01 17.78
N TRP A 101 26.26 -7.08 17.62
CA TRP A 101 25.06 -7.23 16.80
C TRP A 101 24.99 -6.14 15.76
N ALA A 102 24.55 -6.49 14.55
CA ALA A 102 24.28 -5.56 13.49
C ALA A 102 23.10 -6.02 12.63
N THR A 103 22.55 -5.11 11.85
CA THR A 103 21.57 -5.42 10.81
C THR A 103 22.16 -5.13 9.45
N ARG A 104 21.82 -5.95 8.46
CA ARG A 104 22.30 -5.81 7.07
C ARG A 104 21.14 -5.98 6.10
N TYR A 105 21.09 -5.12 5.10
CA TYR A 105 20.26 -5.29 3.90
C TYR A 105 21.11 -5.85 2.77
N VAL A 106 20.55 -6.78 2.02
CA VAL A 106 21.21 -7.41 0.87
C VAL A 106 20.40 -7.08 -0.38
N ALA A 107 21.09 -6.75 -1.47
CA ALA A 107 20.45 -6.45 -2.74
C ALA A 107 19.50 -7.58 -3.17
N GLY A 108 18.25 -7.23 -3.50
CA GLY A 108 17.20 -8.18 -3.85
C GLY A 108 16.59 -8.95 -2.67
N GLY A 109 17.02 -8.71 -1.43
CA GLY A 109 16.41 -9.26 -0.22
C GLY A 109 15.19 -8.44 0.21
N GLU A 110 14.12 -9.14 0.64
CA GLU A 110 12.91 -8.48 1.16
C GLU A 110 13.02 -8.10 2.63
N HIS A 111 13.92 -8.76 3.36
CA HIS A 111 14.04 -8.62 4.82
C HIS A 111 15.45 -8.26 5.24
N VAL A 112 15.54 -7.51 6.34
CA VAL A 112 16.81 -7.25 7.00
C VAL A 112 17.35 -8.54 7.62
N LEU A 113 18.66 -8.76 7.47
CA LEU A 113 19.38 -9.81 8.18
C LEU A 113 19.86 -9.27 9.53
N VAL A 114 19.69 -10.05 10.58
CA VAL A 114 20.29 -9.78 11.88
C VAL A 114 21.56 -10.60 11.99
N CYS A 115 22.68 -9.90 12.08
CA CYS A 115 24.00 -10.50 12.13
C CYS A 115 24.58 -10.40 13.55
N TYR A 116 25.39 -11.37 13.93
CA TYR A 116 26.08 -11.34 15.21
C TYR A 116 27.52 -11.93 15.11
N GLY A 117 28.37 -11.51 16.04
CA GLY A 117 29.76 -11.98 16.09
C GLY A 117 30.37 -11.75 17.49
N PRO A 118 31.66 -12.07 17.68
CA PRO A 118 32.37 -11.74 18.91
C PRO A 118 32.39 -10.21 19.14
N PRO A 119 32.68 -9.73 20.37
CA PRO A 119 32.79 -8.30 20.63
C PRO A 119 33.77 -7.64 19.64
N ASP A 120 33.38 -6.44 19.17
CA ASP A 120 34.14 -5.64 18.21
C ASP A 120 34.32 -6.28 16.81
N ALA A 121 33.54 -7.32 16.48
CA ALA A 121 33.52 -7.90 15.15
C ALA A 121 33.10 -6.86 14.11
N LYS A 122 33.75 -6.87 12.95
CA LYS A 122 33.30 -6.11 11.79
C LYS A 122 32.10 -6.78 11.15
N ILE A 123 31.27 -6.02 10.49
CA ILE A 123 30.02 -6.51 9.85
C ILE A 123 30.29 -7.68 8.88
N ASP A 124 31.41 -7.64 8.15
CA ASP A 124 31.78 -8.65 7.19
C ASP A 124 32.22 -9.99 7.83
N ASP A 125 32.58 -9.96 9.10
CA ASP A 125 33.01 -11.12 9.89
C ASP A 125 31.85 -11.71 10.74
N MET A 126 30.65 -11.13 10.65
CA MET A 126 29.46 -11.56 11.39
C MET A 126 28.69 -12.65 10.63
N GLN A 127 27.98 -13.49 11.42
CA GLN A 127 27.10 -14.56 10.91
C GLN A 127 25.64 -14.11 10.89
#